data_3cb75f4772c7883a49eaa0a1c3fc7c20
#
_entry.id   3cb75f4772c7883a49eaa0a1c3fc7c20
#
_cell.length_a   1.000
_cell.length_b   1.000
_cell.length_c   1.000
_cell.angle_alpha   90.00
_cell.angle_beta   90.00
_cell.angle_gamma   90.00
#
_symmetry.space_group_name_H-M   'P 1'
#
loop_
_entity.id
_entity.type
_entity.pdbx_description
1 polymer ?
#
loop_
_entity_poly.entity_id
_entity_poly.type
_entity_poly.pdbx_seq_one_letter_code
_entity_poly.pdbx_strand_id
1 'polypeptide(L)'
;MTDAVRTLKEWTDAARKIVFFGGAGVSTESGIPDFRSTGGLYHQEWKYPPETILSHTFYKSNPEEFFRFYRAKMLCPGAKPNAAHKKLAEWEREGKLLAVVTQNIDGLHQAAGSKQVYELHGSVHRNYCEKCGKFYDLDHILHTTGVPRCDCGGVIKPDVVLYEEALNDRVIDGAVNAIAQADLLIVGGTSLNVWPAAGLINYFRGDRLALINKSPVPRDLAAGLVITDPIGEVLSQL
;
A
#
# COMPACT_ATOMS: atom_id res chain seq x y z
N MET A 1 19.16 18.58 -6.28
CA MET A 1 17.85 18.87 -5.65
C MET A 1 17.13 19.91 -6.50
N THR A 2 15.95 19.58 -7.01
CA THR A 2 15.09 20.51 -7.77
C THR A 2 14.44 21.53 -6.82
N ASP A 3 13.88 22.64 -7.35
CA ASP A 3 13.17 23.62 -6.52
C ASP A 3 11.96 22.99 -5.80
N ALA A 4 11.25 22.08 -6.48
CA ALA A 4 10.12 21.36 -5.87
C ALA A 4 10.57 20.47 -4.69
N VAL A 5 11.70 19.78 -4.81
CA VAL A 5 12.25 18.96 -3.70
C VAL A 5 12.74 19.86 -2.56
N ARG A 6 13.28 21.04 -2.87
CA ARG A 6 13.68 22.03 -1.86
C ARG A 6 12.45 22.51 -1.06
N THR A 7 11.37 22.87 -1.76
CA THR A 7 10.10 23.25 -1.12
C THR A 7 9.56 22.13 -0.24
N LEU A 8 9.59 20.87 -0.72
CA LEU A 8 9.17 19.72 0.09
C LEU A 8 10.02 19.60 1.35
N LYS A 9 11.34 19.78 1.24
CA LYS A 9 12.25 19.77 2.40
C LYS A 9 11.87 20.85 3.41
N GLU A 10 11.63 22.08 2.97
CA GLU A 10 11.18 23.18 3.85
C GLU A 10 9.86 22.81 4.57
N TRP A 11 8.91 22.18 3.83
CA TRP A 11 7.66 21.74 4.43
C TRP A 11 7.86 20.63 5.45
N THR A 12 8.71 19.64 5.16
CA THR A 12 8.98 18.52 6.10
C THR A 12 9.79 18.98 7.31
N ASP A 13 10.70 19.96 7.15
CA ASP A 13 11.47 20.54 8.26
C ASP A 13 10.56 21.35 9.22
N ALA A 14 9.54 22.02 8.67
CA ALA A 14 8.58 22.81 9.45
C ALA A 14 7.44 21.99 10.04
N ALA A 15 7.13 20.81 9.45
CA ALA A 15 6.02 19.98 9.88
C ALA A 15 6.29 19.29 11.22
N ARG A 16 5.22 19.12 11.99
CA ARG A 16 5.24 18.38 13.27
C ARG A 16 4.39 17.12 13.23
N LYS A 17 3.47 17.04 12.27
CA LYS A 17 2.51 15.96 12.14
C LYS A 17 2.37 15.57 10.66
N ILE A 18 3.35 14.84 10.15
CA ILE A 18 3.33 14.33 8.79
C ILE A 18 2.47 13.05 8.76
N VAL A 19 1.61 12.93 7.74
CA VAL A 19 1.02 11.65 7.35
C VAL A 19 1.42 11.34 5.92
N PHE A 20 1.81 10.11 5.68
CA PHE A 20 2.10 9.60 4.34
C PHE A 20 0.95 8.70 3.86
N PHE A 21 0.42 8.98 2.66
CA PHE A 21 -0.58 8.15 2.00
C PHE A 21 0.03 7.54 0.74
N GLY A 22 0.16 6.21 0.68
CA GLY A 22 0.89 5.52 -0.37
C GLY A 22 0.13 4.42 -1.08
N GLY A 23 0.58 4.12 -2.32
CA GLY A 23 0.13 2.99 -3.12
C GLY A 23 1.29 2.22 -3.74
N ALA A 24 0.99 1.33 -4.70
CA ALA A 24 1.94 0.36 -5.26
C ALA A 24 3.21 1.00 -5.88
N GLY A 25 3.12 2.23 -6.38
CA GLY A 25 4.26 2.98 -6.90
C GLY A 25 5.36 3.26 -5.87
N VAL A 26 5.07 3.19 -4.57
CA VAL A 26 6.08 3.30 -3.51
C VAL A 26 7.04 2.11 -3.52
N SER A 27 6.57 0.93 -3.91
CA SER A 27 7.34 -0.32 -3.87
C SER A 27 8.00 -0.69 -5.20
N THR A 28 7.84 0.12 -6.26
CA THR A 28 8.47 -0.15 -7.57
C THR A 28 10.00 -0.14 -7.50
N GLU A 29 10.57 0.76 -6.70
CA GLU A 29 12.03 0.81 -6.44
C GLU A 29 12.51 -0.31 -5.51
N SER A 30 11.58 -1.15 -5.01
CA SER A 30 11.86 -2.39 -4.27
C SER A 30 11.72 -3.63 -5.17
N GLY A 31 11.45 -3.45 -6.47
CA GLY A 31 11.27 -4.54 -7.44
C GLY A 31 9.86 -5.13 -7.47
N ILE A 32 8.88 -4.54 -6.76
CA ILE A 32 7.48 -4.95 -6.83
C ILE A 32 6.80 -4.14 -7.94
N PRO A 33 6.26 -4.77 -8.99
CA PRO A 33 5.55 -4.04 -10.04
C PRO A 33 4.27 -3.41 -9.47
N ASP A 34 3.96 -2.20 -9.91
CA ASP A 34 2.64 -1.63 -9.64
C ASP A 34 1.55 -2.27 -10.52
N PHE A 35 0.31 -1.79 -10.41
CA PHE A 35 -0.81 -2.37 -11.15
C PHE A 35 -0.95 -1.80 -12.57
N ARG A 36 -0.66 -0.52 -12.81
CA ARG A 36 -1.11 0.23 -13.99
C ARG A 36 -0.02 0.81 -14.88
N SER A 37 1.24 0.89 -14.42
CA SER A 37 2.35 1.32 -15.28
C SER A 37 2.57 0.35 -16.44
N THR A 38 3.37 0.74 -17.42
CA THR A 38 3.67 -0.07 -18.60
C THR A 38 4.21 -1.49 -18.27
N GLY A 39 4.90 -1.63 -17.12
CA GLY A 39 5.35 -2.94 -16.59
C GLY A 39 4.45 -3.52 -15.50
N GLY A 40 3.32 -2.88 -15.23
CA GLY A 40 2.40 -3.24 -14.15
C GLY A 40 1.61 -4.51 -14.40
N LEU A 41 0.94 -4.97 -13.35
CA LEU A 41 0.20 -6.24 -13.38
C LEU A 41 -0.89 -6.29 -14.45
N TYR A 42 -1.53 -5.16 -14.78
CA TYR A 42 -2.59 -5.10 -15.80
C TYR A 42 -2.08 -5.28 -17.22
N HIS A 43 -0.80 -5.09 -17.47
CA HIS A 43 -0.16 -5.28 -18.75
C HIS A 43 0.51 -6.65 -18.90
N GLN A 44 0.47 -7.48 -17.85
CA GLN A 44 1.05 -8.83 -17.90
C GLN A 44 0.02 -9.85 -18.42
N GLU A 45 0.47 -10.74 -19.28
CA GLU A 45 -0.40 -11.80 -19.80
C GLU A 45 -0.83 -12.77 -18.70
N TRP A 46 -2.14 -12.91 -18.54
CA TRP A 46 -2.79 -13.92 -17.72
C TRP A 46 -4.16 -14.25 -18.30
N LYS A 47 -4.70 -15.41 -17.98
CA LYS A 47 -5.98 -15.88 -18.53
C LYS A 47 -7.17 -14.98 -18.22
N TYR A 48 -7.11 -14.30 -17.08
CA TYR A 48 -8.16 -13.40 -16.59
C TYR A 48 -7.55 -12.04 -16.21
N PRO A 49 -8.27 -10.93 -16.37
CA PRO A 49 -7.82 -9.62 -15.87
C PRO A 49 -7.59 -9.65 -14.36
N PRO A 50 -6.58 -8.91 -13.85
CA PRO A 50 -6.30 -8.85 -12.41
C PRO A 50 -7.50 -8.47 -11.54
N GLU A 51 -8.36 -7.54 -11.98
CA GLU A 51 -9.55 -7.16 -11.23
C GLU A 51 -10.56 -8.32 -11.11
N THR A 52 -10.65 -9.17 -12.14
CA THR A 52 -11.52 -10.34 -12.10
C THR A 52 -10.95 -11.38 -11.14
N ILE A 53 -9.67 -11.74 -11.29
CA ILE A 53 -9.07 -12.83 -10.51
C ILE A 53 -8.90 -12.46 -9.04
N LEU A 54 -8.70 -11.18 -8.72
CA LEU A 54 -8.60 -10.65 -7.37
C LEU A 54 -9.96 -10.24 -6.78
N SER A 55 -11.09 -10.70 -7.34
CA SER A 55 -12.41 -10.48 -6.75
C SER A 55 -12.82 -11.58 -5.77
N HIS A 56 -13.68 -11.25 -4.81
CA HIS A 56 -14.26 -12.22 -3.88
C HIS A 56 -15.02 -13.33 -4.61
N THR A 57 -15.83 -12.95 -5.59
CA THR A 57 -16.60 -13.90 -6.41
C THR A 57 -15.70 -14.89 -7.12
N PHE A 58 -14.60 -14.45 -7.72
CA PHE A 58 -13.65 -15.33 -8.40
C PHE A 58 -12.92 -16.24 -7.39
N TYR A 59 -12.45 -15.68 -6.28
CA TYR A 59 -11.82 -16.45 -5.21
C TYR A 59 -12.72 -17.59 -4.72
N LYS A 60 -14.02 -17.35 -4.54
CA LYS A 60 -14.98 -18.39 -4.12
C LYS A 60 -15.29 -19.43 -5.21
N SER A 61 -15.40 -19.01 -6.47
CA SER A 61 -15.78 -19.88 -7.58
C SER A 61 -14.60 -20.65 -8.20
N ASN A 62 -13.40 -20.11 -8.16
CA ASN A 62 -12.20 -20.71 -8.76
C ASN A 62 -10.96 -20.52 -7.88
N PRO A 63 -10.93 -21.07 -6.67
CA PRO A 63 -9.85 -20.84 -5.70
C PRO A 63 -8.49 -21.36 -6.18
N GLU A 64 -8.45 -22.44 -6.98
CA GLU A 64 -7.17 -22.98 -7.50
C GLU A 64 -6.48 -21.96 -8.40
N GLU A 65 -7.20 -21.36 -9.34
CA GLU A 65 -6.65 -20.35 -10.25
C GLU A 65 -6.32 -19.05 -9.50
N PHE A 66 -7.16 -18.66 -8.53
CA PHE A 66 -6.85 -17.53 -7.64
C PHE A 66 -5.52 -17.72 -6.94
N PHE A 67 -5.28 -18.86 -6.28
CA PHE A 67 -4.04 -19.10 -5.54
C PHE A 67 -2.83 -19.28 -6.47
N ARG A 68 -3.02 -19.79 -7.69
CA ARG A 68 -1.98 -19.85 -8.70
C ARG A 68 -1.50 -18.43 -9.09
N PHE A 69 -2.44 -17.55 -9.37
CA PHE A 69 -2.16 -16.13 -9.66
C PHE A 69 -1.56 -15.43 -8.44
N TYR A 70 -2.18 -15.60 -7.28
CA TYR A 70 -1.76 -14.95 -6.04
C TYR A 70 -0.30 -15.23 -5.72
N ARG A 71 0.11 -16.50 -5.75
CA ARG A 71 1.53 -16.85 -5.53
C ARG A 71 2.47 -16.32 -6.60
N ALA A 72 2.05 -16.34 -7.85
CA ALA A 72 2.90 -15.94 -8.98
C ALA A 72 3.07 -14.43 -9.09
N LYS A 73 2.07 -13.63 -8.67
CA LYS A 73 1.99 -12.20 -8.98
C LYS A 73 1.89 -11.29 -7.76
N MET A 74 1.31 -11.78 -6.65
CA MET A 74 1.07 -10.94 -5.46
C MET A 74 2.13 -11.11 -4.38
N LEU A 75 2.86 -12.23 -4.40
CA LEU A 75 3.88 -12.53 -3.39
C LEU A 75 5.27 -12.19 -3.91
N CYS A 76 5.98 -11.31 -3.20
CA CYS A 76 7.33 -10.88 -3.52
C CYS A 76 8.25 -11.04 -2.30
N PRO A 77 8.54 -12.27 -1.82
CA PRO A 77 9.21 -12.52 -0.54
C PRO A 77 10.66 -12.01 -0.50
N GLY A 78 11.28 -11.76 -1.66
CA GLY A 78 12.64 -11.22 -1.74
C GLY A 78 12.74 -9.69 -1.75
N ALA A 79 11.60 -8.98 -1.80
CA ALA A 79 11.60 -7.53 -1.84
C ALA A 79 12.12 -6.92 -0.53
N LYS A 80 12.84 -5.81 -0.64
CA LYS A 80 13.41 -5.11 0.51
C LYS A 80 12.95 -3.65 0.53
N PRO A 81 12.81 -3.04 1.72
CA PRO A 81 12.49 -1.62 1.83
C PRO A 81 13.48 -0.75 1.06
N ASN A 82 12.96 0.15 0.23
CA ASN A 82 13.74 1.17 -0.49
C ASN A 82 13.92 2.45 0.36
N ALA A 83 14.52 3.48 -0.23
CA ALA A 83 14.81 4.74 0.45
C ALA A 83 13.55 5.43 0.98
N ALA A 84 12.41 5.36 0.26
CA ALA A 84 11.15 5.95 0.73
C ALA A 84 10.67 5.32 2.04
N HIS A 85 10.61 3.98 2.08
CA HIS A 85 10.21 3.26 3.30
C HIS A 85 11.10 3.60 4.49
N LYS A 86 12.44 3.66 4.27
CA LYS A 86 13.43 3.96 5.31
C LYS A 86 13.29 5.38 5.83
N LYS A 87 13.08 6.37 4.95
CA LYS A 87 12.88 7.77 5.35
C LYS A 87 11.61 7.96 6.17
N LEU A 88 10.51 7.30 5.79
CA LEU A 88 9.28 7.34 6.57
C LEU A 88 9.46 6.75 7.98
N ALA A 89 10.16 5.62 8.09
CA ALA A 89 10.49 5.02 9.39
C ALA A 89 11.44 5.91 10.22
N GLU A 90 12.34 6.65 9.58
CA GLU A 90 13.20 7.65 10.22
C GLU A 90 12.39 8.79 10.82
N TRP A 91 11.48 9.40 10.04
CA TRP A 91 10.59 10.47 10.52
C TRP A 91 9.66 10.02 11.65
N GLU A 92 9.22 8.76 11.63
CA GLU A 92 8.42 8.22 12.75
C GLU A 92 9.26 8.12 14.03
N ARG A 93 10.52 7.66 13.93
CA ARG A 93 11.45 7.62 15.08
C ARG A 93 11.80 9.02 15.64
N GLU A 94 11.80 10.02 14.77
CA GLU A 94 11.99 11.42 15.14
C GLU A 94 10.74 12.08 15.72
N GLY A 95 9.60 11.37 15.71
CA GLY A 95 8.33 11.89 16.19
C GLY A 95 7.63 12.88 15.23
N LYS A 96 8.10 12.98 13.99
CA LYS A 96 7.52 13.83 12.93
C LYS A 96 6.40 13.16 12.16
N LEU A 97 6.53 11.86 11.85
CA LEU A 97 5.52 11.10 11.13
C LEU A 97 4.51 10.49 12.11
N LEU A 98 3.24 10.85 11.97
CA LEU A 98 2.13 10.29 12.76
C LEU A 98 1.77 8.88 12.31
N ALA A 99 1.71 8.67 10.99
CA ALA A 99 1.31 7.39 10.43
C ALA A 99 1.69 7.27 8.95
N VAL A 100 1.84 6.02 8.53
CA VAL A 100 1.76 5.61 7.14
C VAL A 100 0.36 5.04 6.89
N VAL A 101 -0.36 5.56 5.90
CA VAL A 101 -1.59 4.99 5.37
C VAL A 101 -1.26 4.38 4.02
N THR A 102 -1.37 3.07 3.89
CA THR A 102 -0.92 2.38 2.68
C THR A 102 -2.00 1.50 2.06
N GLN A 103 -2.06 1.50 0.75
CA GLN A 103 -2.84 0.56 -0.04
C GLN A 103 -2.06 -0.74 -0.32
N ASN A 104 -0.75 -0.75 -0.01
CA ASN A 104 0.13 -1.89 -0.25
C ASN A 104 -0.10 -2.99 0.80
N ILE A 105 0.11 -4.22 0.35
CA ILE A 105 -0.02 -5.44 1.15
C ILE A 105 1.33 -6.12 1.43
N ASP A 106 2.43 -5.50 1.00
CA ASP A 106 3.78 -6.07 0.94
C ASP A 106 4.54 -6.08 2.28
N GLY A 107 4.08 -5.29 3.28
CA GLY A 107 4.72 -5.19 4.58
C GLY A 107 6.07 -4.44 4.60
N LEU A 108 6.45 -3.76 3.51
CA LEU A 108 7.76 -3.10 3.43
C LEU A 108 7.91 -1.90 4.36
N HIS A 109 6.83 -1.22 4.72
CA HIS A 109 6.86 -0.16 5.72
C HIS A 109 7.25 -0.70 7.09
N GLN A 110 6.63 -1.80 7.52
CA GLN A 110 6.97 -2.48 8.78
C GLN A 110 8.40 -3.05 8.73
N ALA A 111 8.80 -3.64 7.61
CA ALA A 111 10.16 -4.15 7.41
C ALA A 111 11.22 -3.03 7.45
N ALA A 112 10.87 -1.78 7.11
CA ALA A 112 11.73 -0.60 7.28
C ALA A 112 11.82 -0.11 8.72
N GLY A 113 10.88 -0.54 9.59
CA GLY A 113 10.82 -0.15 11.00
C GLY A 113 9.66 0.78 11.37
N SER A 114 8.76 1.13 10.42
CA SER A 114 7.53 1.87 10.73
C SER A 114 6.61 1.02 11.61
N LYS A 115 6.03 1.63 12.64
CA LYS A 115 5.16 0.99 13.63
C LYS A 115 3.70 1.36 13.43
N GLN A 116 3.43 2.64 13.14
CA GLN A 116 2.08 3.15 12.93
C GLN A 116 1.72 3.08 11.43
N VAL A 117 1.33 1.89 10.98
CA VAL A 117 0.98 1.62 9.58
C VAL A 117 -0.47 1.15 9.49
N TYR A 118 -1.28 1.91 8.75
CA TYR A 118 -2.67 1.55 8.41
C TYR A 118 -2.68 0.88 7.03
N GLU A 119 -2.75 -0.46 7.02
CA GLU A 119 -2.80 -1.28 5.80
C GLU A 119 -4.26 -1.39 5.33
N LEU A 120 -4.69 -0.46 4.47
CA LEU A 120 -6.09 -0.36 4.01
C LEU A 120 -6.58 -1.63 3.30
N HIS A 121 -5.68 -2.34 2.61
CA HIS A 121 -6.00 -3.56 1.88
C HIS A 121 -5.44 -4.82 2.54
N GLY A 122 -5.09 -4.76 3.83
CA GLY A 122 -4.55 -5.90 4.55
C GLY A 122 -3.09 -6.22 4.25
N SER A 123 -2.68 -7.48 4.40
CA SER A 123 -1.28 -7.89 4.26
C SER A 123 -1.13 -9.33 3.80
N VAL A 124 -0.14 -9.59 2.94
CA VAL A 124 0.26 -10.96 2.54
C VAL A 124 0.88 -11.76 3.69
N HIS A 125 1.34 -11.08 4.74
CA HIS A 125 1.98 -11.70 5.90
C HIS A 125 0.99 -12.32 6.87
N ARG A 126 -0.30 -12.04 6.75
CA ARG A 126 -1.37 -12.58 7.58
C ARG A 126 -2.32 -13.40 6.73
N ASN A 127 -2.61 -14.60 7.18
CA ASN A 127 -3.54 -15.50 6.50
C ASN A 127 -4.36 -16.23 7.55
N TYR A 128 -5.64 -16.43 7.33
CA TYR A 128 -6.52 -17.03 8.32
C TYR A 128 -7.39 -18.14 7.73
N CYS A 129 -7.57 -19.18 8.51
CA CYS A 129 -8.54 -20.22 8.16
C CYS A 129 -9.96 -19.65 8.23
N GLU A 130 -10.71 -19.71 7.14
CA GLU A 130 -12.10 -19.24 7.08
C GLU A 130 -13.06 -20.01 8.01
N LYS A 131 -12.70 -21.26 8.42
CA LYS A 131 -13.55 -22.09 9.28
C LYS A 131 -13.26 -21.91 10.77
N CYS A 132 -11.99 -21.85 11.19
CA CYS A 132 -11.62 -21.83 12.61
C CYS A 132 -10.83 -20.60 13.04
N GLY A 133 -10.50 -19.67 12.13
CA GLY A 133 -9.77 -18.45 12.43
C GLY A 133 -8.28 -18.64 12.74
N LYS A 134 -7.73 -19.87 12.64
CA LYS A 134 -6.30 -20.13 12.90
C LYS A 134 -5.44 -19.29 11.97
N PHE A 135 -4.45 -18.61 12.55
CA PHE A 135 -3.47 -17.79 11.84
C PHE A 135 -2.41 -18.65 11.14
N TYR A 136 -1.96 -18.17 9.99
CA TYR A 136 -0.84 -18.68 9.22
C TYR A 136 -0.04 -17.52 8.65
N ASP A 137 1.28 -17.63 8.65
CA ASP A 137 2.19 -16.64 8.08
C ASP A 137 2.31 -16.78 6.55
N LEU A 138 3.06 -15.86 5.94
CA LEU A 138 3.36 -15.89 4.50
C LEU A 138 4.13 -17.17 4.12
N ASP A 139 5.06 -17.61 4.97
CA ASP A 139 5.92 -18.77 4.70
C ASP A 139 5.09 -20.04 4.50
N HIS A 140 4.06 -20.23 5.31
CA HIS A 140 3.11 -21.34 5.12
C HIS A 140 2.45 -21.32 3.74
N ILE A 141 2.04 -20.13 3.24
CA ILE A 141 1.40 -20.01 1.93
C ILE A 141 2.39 -20.29 0.78
N LEU A 142 3.64 -19.84 0.93
CA LEU A 142 4.70 -20.06 -0.05
C LEU A 142 5.04 -21.55 -0.22
N HIS A 143 4.98 -22.33 0.86
CA HIS A 143 5.31 -23.76 0.86
C HIS A 143 4.11 -24.67 0.56
N THR A 144 2.91 -24.12 0.37
CA THR A 144 1.73 -24.90 -0.02
C THR A 144 1.51 -24.87 -1.53
N THR A 145 0.92 -25.95 -2.08
CA THR A 145 0.47 -26.05 -3.48
C THR A 145 -1.06 -26.05 -3.55
N GLY A 146 -1.61 -25.65 -4.68
CA GLY A 146 -3.07 -25.59 -4.87
C GLY A 146 -3.74 -24.64 -3.87
N VAL A 147 -4.92 -25.00 -3.39
CA VAL A 147 -5.67 -24.24 -2.38
C VAL A 147 -5.14 -24.57 -0.98
N PRO A 148 -4.55 -23.60 -0.24
CA PRO A 148 -4.03 -23.89 1.10
C PRO A 148 -5.15 -24.23 2.07
N ARG A 149 -4.94 -25.29 2.87
CA ARG A 149 -5.92 -25.81 3.81
C ARG A 149 -5.37 -25.91 5.21
N CYS A 150 -6.23 -25.58 6.15
CA CYS A 150 -6.00 -25.75 7.59
C CYS A 150 -6.21 -27.22 8.00
N ASP A 151 -5.64 -27.62 9.13
CA ASP A 151 -5.85 -28.94 9.74
C ASP A 151 -7.32 -29.26 10.00
N CYS A 152 -8.18 -28.23 10.18
CA CYS A 152 -9.63 -28.39 10.33
C CYS A 152 -10.37 -28.58 8.99
N GLY A 153 -9.65 -28.64 7.85
CA GLY A 153 -10.18 -28.76 6.49
C GLY A 153 -10.67 -27.45 5.87
N GLY A 154 -10.66 -26.32 6.60
CA GLY A 154 -11.05 -25.00 6.08
C GLY A 154 -10.00 -24.44 5.12
N VAL A 155 -10.41 -23.57 4.18
CA VAL A 155 -9.49 -22.83 3.31
C VAL A 155 -8.78 -21.76 4.12
N ILE A 156 -7.50 -21.56 3.86
CA ILE A 156 -6.71 -20.48 4.44
C ILE A 156 -6.75 -19.29 3.47
N LYS A 157 -7.52 -18.24 3.82
CA LYS A 157 -7.63 -17.02 3.02
C LYS A 157 -6.55 -16.02 3.45
N PRO A 158 -5.84 -15.38 2.49
CA PRO A 158 -5.01 -14.22 2.81
C PRO A 158 -5.83 -13.09 3.43
N ASP A 159 -5.27 -12.40 4.43
CA ASP A 159 -5.82 -11.16 4.99
C ASP A 159 -5.58 -9.99 4.04
N VAL A 160 -6.02 -10.17 2.81
CA VAL A 160 -5.97 -9.18 1.73
C VAL A 160 -7.40 -8.89 1.30
N VAL A 161 -7.74 -7.60 1.26
CA VAL A 161 -9.05 -7.13 0.80
C VAL A 161 -9.12 -7.30 -0.72
N LEU A 162 -10.01 -8.18 -1.15
CA LEU A 162 -10.29 -8.41 -2.56
C LEU A 162 -11.30 -7.37 -3.09
N TYR A 163 -11.34 -7.20 -4.40
CA TYR A 163 -12.48 -6.49 -5.00
C TYR A 163 -13.79 -7.11 -4.51
N GLU A 164 -14.83 -6.31 -4.31
CA GLU A 164 -16.14 -6.68 -3.72
C GLU A 164 -16.13 -6.85 -2.19
N GLU A 165 -14.96 -6.82 -1.53
CA GLU A 165 -14.86 -6.86 -0.07
C GLU A 165 -14.79 -5.46 0.53
N ALA A 166 -15.34 -5.30 1.74
CA ALA A 166 -15.24 -4.06 2.49
C ALA A 166 -13.86 -3.91 3.14
N LEU A 167 -13.39 -2.67 3.25
CA LEU A 167 -12.23 -2.35 4.07
C LEU A 167 -12.54 -2.53 5.56
N ASN A 168 -11.51 -2.71 6.37
CA ASN A 168 -11.67 -2.82 7.83
C ASN A 168 -11.96 -1.45 8.46
N ASP A 169 -13.11 -1.31 9.13
CA ASP A 169 -13.56 -0.03 9.72
C ASP A 169 -12.55 0.55 10.72
N ARG A 170 -11.92 -0.28 11.55
CA ARG A 170 -10.91 0.18 12.52
C ARG A 170 -9.67 0.77 11.84
N VAL A 171 -9.26 0.18 10.71
CA VAL A 171 -8.14 0.68 9.92
C VAL A 171 -8.51 1.99 9.26
N ILE A 172 -9.73 2.09 8.70
CA ILE A 172 -10.27 3.33 8.11
C ILE A 172 -10.31 4.44 9.17
N ASP A 173 -10.92 4.18 10.33
CA ASP A 173 -11.07 5.17 11.40
C ASP A 173 -9.70 5.69 11.87
N GLY A 174 -8.75 4.78 12.05
CA GLY A 174 -7.39 5.15 12.42
C GLY A 174 -6.70 6.01 11.36
N ALA A 175 -6.81 5.63 10.09
CA ALA A 175 -6.25 6.36 8.96
C ALA A 175 -6.89 7.76 8.82
N VAL A 176 -8.22 7.85 8.89
CA VAL A 176 -8.95 9.13 8.83
C VAL A 176 -8.54 10.05 9.97
N ASN A 177 -8.47 9.52 11.19
CA ASN A 177 -8.06 10.29 12.36
C ASN A 177 -6.62 10.82 12.23
N ALA A 178 -5.69 10.01 11.69
CA ALA A 178 -4.32 10.45 11.45
C ALA A 178 -4.28 11.55 10.37
N ILE A 179 -4.94 11.34 9.23
CA ILE A 179 -4.99 12.30 8.11
C ILE A 179 -5.59 13.63 8.57
N ALA A 180 -6.67 13.60 9.34
CA ALA A 180 -7.36 14.82 9.83
C ALA A 180 -6.50 15.65 10.81
N GLN A 181 -5.51 15.03 11.46
CA GLN A 181 -4.61 15.70 12.41
C GLN A 181 -3.31 16.20 11.77
N ALA A 182 -3.04 15.80 10.51
CA ALA A 182 -1.79 16.14 9.84
C ALA A 182 -1.71 17.64 9.52
N ASP A 183 -0.52 18.22 9.66
CA ASP A 183 -0.16 19.55 9.15
C ASP A 183 0.53 19.47 7.78
N LEU A 184 1.02 18.27 7.41
CA LEU A 184 1.52 17.95 6.07
C LEU A 184 1.03 16.56 5.66
N LEU A 185 0.33 16.47 4.54
CA LEU A 185 -0.03 15.22 3.89
C LEU A 185 0.84 15.01 2.66
N ILE A 186 1.59 13.91 2.64
CA ILE A 186 2.36 13.48 1.48
C ILE A 186 1.64 12.31 0.84
N VAL A 187 1.20 12.48 -0.40
CA VAL A 187 0.58 11.43 -1.22
C VAL A 187 1.59 10.93 -2.23
N GLY A 188 1.87 9.64 -2.26
CA GLY A 188 2.92 9.10 -3.11
C GLY A 188 2.63 7.74 -3.73
N GLY A 189 3.10 7.53 -4.97
CA GLY A 189 3.06 6.24 -5.65
C GLY A 189 1.66 5.64 -5.82
N THR A 190 0.63 6.47 -5.99
CA THR A 190 -0.76 6.02 -6.14
C THR A 190 -1.46 6.71 -7.29
N SER A 191 -2.31 5.97 -8.01
CA SER A 191 -3.17 6.54 -9.06
C SER A 191 -4.44 7.20 -8.51
N LEU A 192 -4.76 7.02 -7.22
CA LEU A 192 -5.99 7.47 -6.56
C LEU A 192 -7.29 7.01 -7.25
N ASN A 193 -7.25 5.86 -7.94
CA ASN A 193 -8.41 5.31 -8.66
C ASN A 193 -9.15 4.22 -7.88
N VAL A 194 -8.60 3.73 -6.75
CA VAL A 194 -9.19 2.64 -5.97
C VAL A 194 -10.00 3.21 -4.82
N TRP A 195 -11.32 3.07 -4.92
CA TRP A 195 -12.27 3.49 -3.90
C TRP A 195 -12.64 2.34 -2.98
N PRO A 196 -12.91 2.58 -1.66
CA PRO A 196 -13.01 3.90 -1.00
C PRO A 196 -11.67 4.48 -0.54
N ALA A 197 -10.55 3.75 -0.63
CA ALA A 197 -9.25 4.16 -0.11
C ALA A 197 -8.80 5.54 -0.62
N ALA A 198 -8.96 5.82 -1.93
CA ALA A 198 -8.62 7.12 -2.52
C ALA A 198 -9.39 8.31 -1.91
N GLY A 199 -10.57 8.06 -1.35
CA GLY A 199 -11.40 9.09 -0.70
C GLY A 199 -10.88 9.57 0.65
N LEU A 200 -10.01 8.79 1.31
CA LEU A 200 -9.51 9.13 2.64
C LEU A 200 -8.69 10.41 2.68
N ILE A 201 -8.02 10.78 1.58
CA ILE A 201 -7.27 12.03 1.49
C ILE A 201 -8.15 13.29 1.66
N ASN A 202 -9.46 13.19 1.40
CA ASN A 202 -10.40 14.31 1.55
C ASN A 202 -10.63 14.68 3.03
N TYR A 203 -10.21 13.85 3.99
CA TYR A 203 -10.25 14.19 5.41
C TYR A 203 -9.08 15.06 5.86
N PHE A 204 -8.10 15.31 5.00
CA PHE A 204 -7.02 16.24 5.29
C PHE A 204 -7.56 17.66 5.44
N ARG A 205 -7.15 18.35 6.52
CA ARG A 205 -7.63 19.67 6.90
C ARG A 205 -6.52 20.72 6.90
N GLY A 206 -5.27 20.31 6.65
CA GLY A 206 -4.13 21.21 6.57
C GLY A 206 -4.04 21.91 5.20
N ASP A 207 -3.05 22.74 5.05
CA ASP A 207 -2.79 23.56 3.86
C ASP A 207 -1.64 23.02 2.98
N ARG A 208 -0.85 22.07 3.49
CA ARG A 208 0.32 21.51 2.81
C ARG A 208 0.07 20.09 2.36
N LEU A 209 -0.37 19.94 1.11
CA LEU A 209 -0.52 18.65 0.45
C LEU A 209 0.53 18.56 -0.65
N ALA A 210 1.44 17.57 -0.53
CA ALA A 210 2.43 17.23 -1.54
C ALA A 210 2.07 15.94 -2.26
N LEU A 211 2.12 15.95 -3.59
CA LEU A 211 1.95 14.78 -4.43
C LEU A 211 3.29 14.37 -5.04
N ILE A 212 3.72 13.13 -4.83
CA ILE A 212 4.92 12.54 -5.43
C ILE A 212 4.48 11.34 -6.28
N ASN A 213 4.34 11.54 -7.60
CA ASN A 213 3.84 10.47 -8.46
C ASN A 213 4.33 10.65 -9.89
N LYS A 214 4.91 9.59 -10.48
CA LYS A 214 5.45 9.62 -11.86
C LYS A 214 4.41 9.93 -12.92
N SER A 215 3.19 9.43 -12.73
CA SER A 215 2.09 9.66 -13.66
C SER A 215 1.11 10.69 -13.12
N PRO A 216 0.46 11.47 -13.97
CA PRO A 216 -0.62 12.36 -13.55
C PRO A 216 -1.70 11.56 -12.82
N VAL A 217 -2.26 12.12 -11.76
CA VAL A 217 -3.45 11.57 -11.12
C VAL A 217 -4.70 12.17 -11.74
N PRO A 218 -5.79 11.38 -11.95
CA PRO A 218 -6.99 11.86 -12.65
C PRO A 218 -7.80 12.92 -11.90
N ARG A 219 -7.39 13.28 -10.69
CA ARG A 219 -8.07 14.27 -9.86
C ARG A 219 -7.24 15.53 -9.77
N ASP A 220 -7.95 16.66 -9.87
CA ASP A 220 -7.49 17.95 -9.36
C ASP A 220 -7.40 17.87 -7.83
N LEU A 221 -6.38 17.13 -7.35
CA LEU A 221 -5.96 17.32 -5.99
C LEU A 221 -5.50 18.77 -5.90
N ALA A 222 -6.05 19.52 -4.96
CA ALA A 222 -5.52 20.83 -4.60
C ALA A 222 -4.16 20.64 -3.92
N ALA A 223 -3.23 19.93 -4.62
CA ALA A 223 -1.87 19.74 -4.18
C ALA A 223 -1.13 21.07 -4.34
N GLY A 224 -0.62 21.58 -3.23
CA GLY A 224 0.23 22.78 -3.25
C GLY A 224 1.61 22.49 -3.85
N LEU A 225 2.00 21.23 -3.97
CA LEU A 225 3.27 20.79 -4.52
C LEU A 225 3.12 19.46 -5.27
N VAL A 226 3.65 19.39 -6.49
CA VAL A 226 3.66 18.17 -7.31
C VAL A 226 5.09 17.85 -7.74
N ILE A 227 5.52 16.61 -7.51
CA ILE A 227 6.84 16.09 -7.89
C ILE A 227 6.64 14.82 -8.71
N THR A 228 7.28 14.71 -9.87
CA THR A 228 7.14 13.57 -10.79
C THR A 228 8.33 12.61 -10.77
N ASP A 229 9.34 12.91 -9.96
CA ASP A 229 10.52 12.06 -9.80
C ASP A 229 10.18 10.79 -8.99
N PRO A 230 11.02 9.72 -9.06
CA PRO A 230 10.88 8.52 -8.26
C PRO A 230 10.83 8.84 -6.76
N ILE A 231 9.87 8.24 -6.06
CA ILE A 231 9.60 8.61 -4.67
C ILE A 231 10.78 8.30 -3.72
N GLY A 232 11.51 7.21 -3.95
CA GLY A 232 12.68 6.88 -3.16
C GLY A 232 13.81 7.88 -3.39
N GLU A 233 14.02 8.30 -4.64
CA GLU A 233 15.01 9.35 -4.98
C GLU A 233 14.63 10.69 -4.32
N VAL A 234 13.34 11.06 -4.34
CA VAL A 234 12.85 12.29 -3.71
C VAL A 234 13.09 12.25 -2.20
N LEU A 235 12.55 11.21 -1.52
CA LEU A 235 12.61 11.13 -0.06
C LEU A 235 14.03 10.92 0.47
N SER A 236 14.95 10.36 -0.33
CA SER A 236 16.36 10.22 0.08
C SER A 236 17.12 11.55 0.17
N GLN A 237 16.57 12.64 -0.39
CA GLN A 237 17.17 13.98 -0.39
C GLN A 237 16.69 14.85 0.79
N LEU A 238 15.76 14.34 1.62
CA LEU A 238 15.09 15.10 2.69
C LEU A 238 15.67 14.83 4.12
#